data_4e33c29adc340d981e4796a7623d76ff
#
_entry.id   4e33c29adc340d981e4796a7623d76ff
#
_cell.length_a   1.000
_cell.length_b   1.000
_cell.length_c   1.000
_cell.angle_alpha   90.00
_cell.angle_beta   90.00
_cell.angle_gamma   90.00
#
_symmetry.space_group_name_H-M   'P 1'
#
loop_
_entity.id
_entity.type
_entity.pdbx_description
1 polymer ?
#
loop_
_entity_poly.entity_id
_entity_poly.type
_entity_poly.pdbx_seq_one_letter_code
_entity_poly.pdbx_strand_id
1 'polypeptide(L)'
;MGVRRQVVTAVAVAAAVLATAVPAQAAPTAVDTGPLTPVADVDVERYAGDWYQVAAIPAIFEIQCYKNVTARYDVQPDGTIGVRNACRTIVGTTSAVTGRARSENPPADSALTVSFLKLGGRWIYLGGPNYVVIGLDPDYRWAVVGDPDRSSGFVLSREPALTGAQTAAAKAVLTDNGYDLCDFRTTRQDGGGGAGSFC
;
A
#
# COMPACT_ATOMS: atom_id res chain seq x y z
N MET A 1 -70.39 3.06 73.59
CA MET A 1 -70.19 2.88 72.14
C MET A 1 -68.86 3.50 71.82
N GLY A 2 -67.77 2.70 71.78
CA GLY A 2 -66.42 3.18 71.58
C GLY A 2 -65.96 2.83 70.17
N VAL A 3 -65.61 3.86 69.39
CA VAL A 3 -65.06 3.72 68.04
C VAL A 3 -63.55 3.54 68.14
N ARG A 4 -63.01 2.36 67.83
CA ARG A 4 -61.53 2.13 67.70
C ARG A 4 -61.08 2.67 66.35
N ARG A 5 -60.20 3.65 66.40
CA ARG A 5 -59.41 4.09 65.24
C ARG A 5 -58.24 3.13 65.00
N GLN A 6 -58.22 2.51 63.83
CA GLN A 6 -57.06 1.79 63.33
C GLN A 6 -56.14 2.74 62.65
N VAL A 7 -54.88 2.73 63.10
CA VAL A 7 -53.72 3.44 62.45
C VAL A 7 -53.15 2.52 61.45
N VAL A 8 -53.23 2.86 60.18
CA VAL A 8 -52.56 2.15 59.08
C VAL A 8 -51.21 2.79 58.87
N THR A 9 -50.16 2.07 59.21
CA THR A 9 -48.76 2.48 58.99
C THR A 9 -48.38 2.10 57.58
N ALA A 10 -48.18 3.07 56.68
CA ALA A 10 -47.64 2.88 55.35
C ALA A 10 -46.13 2.74 55.39
N VAL A 11 -45.60 1.58 55.02
CA VAL A 11 -44.15 1.32 54.87
C VAL A 11 -43.81 1.71 53.42
N ALA A 12 -43.04 2.79 53.28
CA ALA A 12 -42.47 3.19 51.99
C ALA A 12 -41.19 2.40 51.75
N VAL A 13 -41.18 1.52 50.74
CA VAL A 13 -39.99 0.81 50.26
C VAL A 13 -39.29 1.69 49.23
N ALA A 14 -38.16 2.28 49.58
CA ALA A 14 -37.31 3.02 48.66
C ALA A 14 -36.47 2.01 47.85
N ALA A 15 -36.74 1.83 46.57
CA ALA A 15 -35.90 1.07 45.64
C ALA A 15 -34.72 1.93 45.19
N ALA A 16 -33.51 1.62 45.67
CA ALA A 16 -32.28 2.22 45.19
C ALA A 16 -31.90 1.61 43.85
N VAL A 17 -32.02 2.37 42.78
CA VAL A 17 -31.51 2.00 41.43
C VAL A 17 -30.00 2.29 41.39
N LEU A 18 -29.20 1.23 41.47
CA LEU A 18 -27.76 1.30 41.21
C LEU A 18 -27.54 1.43 39.71
N ALA A 19 -27.27 2.65 39.23
CA ALA A 19 -26.79 2.91 37.87
C ALA A 19 -25.33 2.44 37.73
N THR A 20 -25.13 1.31 37.10
CA THR A 20 -23.77 0.86 36.70
C THR A 20 -23.31 1.68 35.52
N ALA A 21 -22.37 2.59 35.74
CA ALA A 21 -21.68 3.30 34.66
C ALA A 21 -20.82 2.31 33.86
N VAL A 22 -21.21 2.02 32.63
CA VAL A 22 -20.41 1.26 31.68
C VAL A 22 -19.27 2.22 31.20
N PRO A 23 -17.99 1.86 31.36
CA PRO A 23 -16.93 2.69 30.82
C PRO A 23 -17.07 2.79 29.30
N ALA A 24 -17.16 4.00 28.78
CA ALA A 24 -17.12 4.26 27.35
C ALA A 24 -15.75 3.80 26.82
N GLN A 25 -15.72 2.73 26.05
CA GLN A 25 -14.52 2.35 25.31
C GLN A 25 -14.28 3.42 24.24
N ALA A 26 -13.13 4.10 24.36
CA ALA A 26 -12.68 5.01 23.31
C ALA A 26 -12.54 4.18 22.01
N ALA A 27 -13.26 4.59 20.96
CA ALA A 27 -13.05 4.05 19.62
C ALA A 27 -11.58 4.25 19.25
N PRO A 28 -10.94 3.28 18.58
CA PRO A 28 -9.58 3.47 18.09
C PRO A 28 -9.57 4.73 17.23
N THR A 29 -8.77 5.71 17.62
CA THR A 29 -8.53 6.90 16.82
C THR A 29 -7.89 6.42 15.52
N ALA A 30 -8.51 6.71 14.37
CA ALA A 30 -7.88 6.53 13.08
C ALA A 30 -6.52 7.23 13.13
N VAL A 31 -5.44 6.49 12.89
CA VAL A 31 -4.12 7.08 12.77
C VAL A 31 -4.18 7.99 11.55
N ASP A 32 -4.10 9.30 11.76
CA ASP A 32 -3.97 10.26 10.65
C ASP A 32 -2.57 10.06 10.07
N THR A 33 -2.52 9.26 9.04
CA THR A 33 -1.29 8.90 8.34
C THR A 33 -0.93 9.97 7.31
N GLY A 34 -1.05 11.24 7.52
CA GLY A 34 -0.60 12.32 6.63
C GLY A 34 -0.29 11.92 5.14
N PRO A 35 0.13 12.79 4.27
CA PRO A 35 0.54 12.44 2.91
C PRO A 35 1.76 11.49 2.93
N LEU A 36 1.93 10.67 1.88
CA LEU A 36 3.17 9.91 1.70
C LEU A 36 4.38 10.85 1.66
N THR A 37 5.51 10.38 2.20
CA THR A 37 6.79 11.09 2.16
C THR A 37 7.62 10.56 1.00
N PRO A 38 7.67 11.26 -0.16
CA PRO A 38 8.49 10.83 -1.28
C PRO A 38 9.98 10.94 -0.93
N VAL A 39 10.83 10.15 -1.59
CA VAL A 39 12.27 10.39 -1.57
C VAL A 39 12.59 11.76 -2.18
N ALA A 40 13.74 12.35 -1.81
CA ALA A 40 14.11 13.70 -2.22
C ALA A 40 14.19 13.85 -3.74
N ASP A 41 14.77 12.86 -4.42
CA ASP A 41 14.89 12.80 -5.87
C ASP A 41 15.08 11.36 -6.36
N VAL A 42 14.78 11.13 -7.64
CA VAL A 42 15.00 9.87 -8.35
C VAL A 42 15.73 10.17 -9.66
N ASP A 43 16.97 9.71 -9.76
CA ASP A 43 17.67 9.66 -11.05
C ASP A 43 16.99 8.60 -11.93
N VAL A 44 16.19 9.07 -12.89
CA VAL A 44 15.36 8.19 -13.72
C VAL A 44 16.19 7.25 -14.60
N GLU A 45 17.41 7.63 -14.99
CA GLU A 45 18.30 6.78 -15.76
C GLU A 45 18.83 5.61 -14.93
N ARG A 46 19.16 5.85 -13.66
CA ARG A 46 19.55 4.80 -12.71
C ARG A 46 18.37 3.93 -12.31
N TYR A 47 17.16 4.53 -12.24
CA TYR A 47 15.93 3.81 -11.91
C TYR A 47 15.44 2.93 -13.06
N ALA A 48 15.77 3.27 -14.30
CA ALA A 48 15.41 2.52 -15.50
C ALA A 48 15.93 1.07 -15.47
N GLY A 49 15.41 0.24 -16.38
CA GLY A 49 15.73 -1.18 -16.49
C GLY A 49 14.76 -2.09 -15.76
N ASP A 50 15.19 -3.29 -15.44
CA ASP A 50 14.36 -4.36 -14.93
C ASP A 50 14.30 -4.38 -13.40
N TRP A 51 13.11 -4.66 -12.86
CA TRP A 51 12.81 -4.81 -11.45
C TRP A 51 11.94 -6.05 -11.21
N TYR A 52 12.24 -6.78 -10.16
CA TYR A 52 11.35 -7.81 -9.61
C TYR A 52 10.42 -7.19 -8.58
N GLN A 53 9.12 -7.47 -8.66
CA GLN A 53 8.21 -7.19 -7.56
C GLN A 53 8.39 -8.28 -6.50
N VAL A 54 8.96 -7.96 -5.36
CA VAL A 54 9.21 -8.95 -4.29
C VAL A 54 8.11 -8.99 -3.23
N ALA A 55 7.36 -7.90 -3.08
CA ALA A 55 6.12 -7.85 -2.32
C ALA A 55 5.20 -6.77 -2.87
N ALA A 56 3.88 -6.94 -2.71
CA ALA A 56 2.87 -5.96 -3.09
C ALA A 56 1.59 -6.12 -2.28
N ILE A 57 0.76 -5.07 -2.23
CA ILE A 57 -0.64 -5.19 -1.88
C ILE A 57 -1.34 -5.89 -3.06
N PRO A 58 -2.06 -7.01 -2.83
CA PRO A 58 -2.73 -7.74 -3.91
C PRO A 58 -3.72 -6.88 -4.67
N ALA A 59 -3.61 -6.85 -6.00
CA ALA A 59 -4.45 -6.04 -6.85
C ALA A 59 -5.18 -6.88 -7.90
N ILE A 60 -6.39 -6.45 -8.26
CA ILE A 60 -7.26 -7.18 -9.20
C ILE A 60 -6.61 -7.35 -10.59
N PHE A 61 -5.78 -6.37 -11.00
CA PHE A 61 -5.09 -6.41 -12.29
C PHE A 61 -3.91 -7.41 -12.33
N GLU A 62 -3.55 -8.02 -11.18
CA GLU A 62 -2.54 -9.08 -11.07
C GLU A 62 -3.13 -10.47 -10.80
N ILE A 63 -4.47 -10.62 -10.82
CA ILE A 63 -5.14 -11.89 -10.47
C ILE A 63 -4.70 -13.07 -11.35
N GLN A 64 -4.30 -12.82 -12.58
CA GLN A 64 -3.76 -13.83 -13.50
C GLN A 64 -2.30 -14.19 -13.22
N CYS A 65 -1.60 -13.40 -12.38
CA CYS A 65 -0.19 -13.55 -12.11
C CYS A 65 0.05 -14.63 -11.04
N TYR A 66 0.75 -15.69 -11.39
CA TYR A 66 1.12 -16.75 -10.48
C TYR A 66 2.51 -16.57 -9.87
N LYS A 67 3.47 -16.09 -10.69
CA LYS A 67 4.85 -15.83 -10.26
C LYS A 67 5.57 -14.90 -11.23
N ASN A 68 6.80 -14.52 -10.86
CA ASN A 68 7.73 -13.72 -11.67
C ASN A 68 7.10 -12.41 -12.15
N VAL A 69 6.45 -11.68 -11.21
CA VAL A 69 5.98 -10.33 -11.51
C VAL A 69 7.19 -9.42 -11.60
N THR A 70 7.29 -8.72 -12.72
CA THR A 70 8.40 -7.82 -13.03
C THR A 70 7.87 -6.50 -13.58
N ALA A 71 8.64 -5.44 -13.37
CA ALA A 71 8.45 -4.15 -14.00
C ALA A 71 9.72 -3.78 -14.77
N ARG A 72 9.57 -3.19 -15.95
CA ARG A 72 10.65 -2.59 -16.72
C ARG A 72 10.32 -1.15 -17.02
N TYR A 73 11.28 -0.28 -16.76
CA TYR A 73 11.18 1.14 -17.03
C TYR A 73 12.22 1.55 -18.07
N ASP A 74 11.79 2.34 -19.06
CA ASP A 74 12.65 2.83 -20.15
C ASP A 74 12.43 4.33 -20.34
N VAL A 75 13.48 5.15 -20.17
CA VAL A 75 13.40 6.59 -20.41
C VAL A 75 13.15 6.86 -21.90
N GLN A 76 12.23 7.74 -22.18
CA GLN A 76 11.80 8.03 -23.55
C GLN A 76 12.34 9.39 -24.00
N PRO A 77 12.52 9.61 -25.32
CA PRO A 77 13.04 10.87 -25.84
C PRO A 77 12.17 12.10 -25.51
N ASP A 78 10.90 11.90 -25.18
CA ASP A 78 9.97 12.96 -24.79
C ASP A 78 9.96 13.26 -23.29
N GLY A 79 10.91 12.67 -22.53
CA GLY A 79 11.04 12.83 -21.07
C GLY A 79 10.04 12.00 -20.27
N THR A 80 9.16 11.23 -20.91
CA THR A 80 8.30 10.29 -20.20
C THR A 80 9.02 8.96 -19.96
N ILE A 81 8.42 8.07 -19.15
CA ILE A 81 8.99 6.75 -18.82
C ILE A 81 8.07 5.68 -19.39
N GLY A 82 8.59 4.84 -20.29
CA GLY A 82 7.92 3.62 -20.72
C GLY A 82 7.82 2.64 -19.58
N VAL A 83 6.66 2.03 -19.39
CA VAL A 83 6.39 1.06 -18.32
C VAL A 83 5.97 -0.25 -18.98
N ARG A 84 6.59 -1.36 -18.59
CA ARG A 84 6.15 -2.70 -18.98
C ARG A 84 6.11 -3.59 -17.76
N ASN A 85 4.91 -3.96 -17.34
CA ASN A 85 4.71 -4.95 -16.30
C ASN A 85 4.43 -6.32 -16.93
N ALA A 86 5.01 -7.38 -16.37
CA ALA A 86 4.83 -8.73 -16.86
C ALA A 86 4.83 -9.74 -15.71
N CYS A 87 4.19 -10.89 -15.93
CA CYS A 87 4.22 -12.00 -15.00
C CYS A 87 4.03 -13.34 -15.72
N ARG A 88 4.27 -14.44 -15.00
CA ARG A 88 3.91 -15.78 -15.43
C ARG A 88 2.56 -16.18 -14.84
N THR A 89 1.67 -16.65 -15.70
CA THR A 89 0.37 -17.21 -15.31
C THR A 89 0.53 -18.65 -14.79
N ILE A 90 -0.52 -19.17 -14.17
CA ILE A 90 -0.53 -20.56 -13.66
C ILE A 90 -0.35 -21.61 -14.79
N VAL A 91 -0.77 -21.30 -16.00
CA VAL A 91 -0.60 -22.16 -17.17
C VAL A 91 0.76 -21.98 -17.87
N GLY A 92 1.65 -21.16 -17.27
CA GLY A 92 3.02 -20.97 -17.76
C GLY A 92 3.17 -19.97 -18.92
N THR A 93 2.09 -19.28 -19.32
CA THR A 93 2.17 -18.20 -20.32
C THR A 93 2.66 -16.89 -19.68
N THR A 94 3.13 -15.95 -20.49
CA THR A 94 3.45 -14.60 -20.04
C THR A 94 2.24 -13.70 -20.25
N SER A 95 1.78 -13.04 -19.17
CA SER A 95 0.88 -11.90 -19.25
C SER A 95 1.71 -10.62 -19.14
N ALA A 96 1.44 -9.64 -19.99
CA ALA A 96 2.16 -8.37 -19.96
C ALA A 96 1.25 -7.21 -20.38
N VAL A 97 1.51 -6.05 -19.78
CA VAL A 97 0.87 -4.77 -20.11
C VAL A 97 1.93 -3.69 -20.28
N THR A 98 1.71 -2.78 -21.22
CA THR A 98 2.57 -1.62 -21.43
C THR A 98 1.83 -0.35 -21.06
N GLY A 99 2.54 0.57 -20.43
CA GLY A 99 2.04 1.85 -19.98
C GLY A 99 3.05 2.97 -20.25
N ARG A 100 2.72 4.13 -19.76
CA ARG A 100 3.57 5.30 -19.80
C ARG A 100 3.42 6.07 -18.49
N ALA A 101 4.54 6.50 -17.92
CA ALA A 101 4.57 7.37 -16.76
C ALA A 101 5.09 8.76 -17.14
N ARG A 102 4.59 9.78 -16.45
CA ARG A 102 5.12 11.14 -16.49
C ARG A 102 5.39 11.62 -15.07
N SER A 103 6.42 12.43 -14.91
CA SER A 103 6.71 13.07 -13.63
C SER A 103 5.66 14.14 -13.30
N GLU A 104 5.28 14.21 -12.04
CA GLU A 104 4.40 15.25 -11.49
C GLU A 104 5.15 16.25 -10.62
N ASN A 105 6.41 15.97 -10.28
CA ASN A 105 7.24 16.82 -9.45
C ASN A 105 8.69 17.00 -9.96
N PRO A 106 8.91 17.33 -11.26
CA PRO A 106 10.26 17.54 -11.75
C PRO A 106 10.92 18.73 -11.03
N PRO A 107 12.24 18.71 -10.81
CA PRO A 107 13.20 17.69 -11.25
C PRO A 107 13.35 16.50 -10.28
N ALA A 108 12.57 16.42 -9.19
CA ALA A 108 12.71 15.36 -8.20
C ALA A 108 12.28 13.98 -8.73
N ASP A 109 11.34 13.93 -9.66
CA ASP A 109 10.87 12.73 -10.35
C ASP A 109 10.46 11.54 -9.43
N SER A 110 10.18 11.85 -8.16
CA SER A 110 9.79 10.86 -7.15
C SER A 110 8.28 10.60 -7.08
N ALA A 111 7.46 11.41 -7.77
CA ALA A 111 6.02 11.24 -7.88
C ALA A 111 5.60 11.23 -9.36
N LEU A 112 5.03 10.11 -9.79
CA LEU A 112 4.67 9.88 -11.18
C LEU A 112 3.19 9.57 -11.32
N THR A 113 2.59 9.96 -12.46
CA THR A 113 1.32 9.39 -12.93
C THR A 113 1.60 8.33 -13.98
N VAL A 114 1.28 7.08 -13.66
CA VAL A 114 1.36 5.94 -14.57
C VAL A 114 0.02 5.72 -15.23
N SER A 115 0.01 5.58 -16.55
CA SER A 115 -1.19 5.28 -17.34
C SER A 115 -0.98 4.03 -18.20
N PHE A 116 -2.00 3.18 -18.22
CA PHE A 116 -2.14 2.07 -19.15
C PHE A 116 -3.24 2.32 -20.18
N LEU A 117 -3.83 3.52 -20.18
CA LEU A 117 -4.87 3.92 -21.11
C LEU A 117 -4.28 4.70 -22.29
N LYS A 118 -4.50 4.19 -23.51
CA LYS A 118 -4.08 4.86 -24.74
C LYS A 118 -5.30 5.06 -25.65
N LEU A 119 -5.56 6.29 -26.06
CA LEU A 119 -6.67 6.64 -26.93
C LEU A 119 -6.16 7.48 -28.13
N GLY A 120 -6.52 7.11 -29.34
CA GLY A 120 -6.09 7.83 -30.54
C GLY A 120 -4.55 7.96 -30.66
N GLY A 121 -3.79 6.97 -30.19
CA GLY A 121 -2.33 7.01 -30.19
C GLY A 121 -1.69 7.79 -29.04
N ARG A 122 -2.46 8.49 -28.20
CA ARG A 122 -2.01 9.32 -27.09
C ARG A 122 -2.25 8.63 -25.73
N TRP A 123 -1.30 8.76 -24.80
CA TRP A 123 -1.50 8.31 -23.42
C TRP A 123 -2.41 9.28 -22.67
N ILE A 124 -3.36 8.73 -21.92
CA ILE A 124 -4.34 9.50 -21.14
C ILE A 124 -4.00 9.34 -19.67
N TYR A 125 -3.57 10.41 -19.03
CA TYR A 125 -3.25 10.47 -17.62
C TYR A 125 -4.46 11.02 -16.87
N LEU A 126 -5.00 10.21 -15.94
CA LEU A 126 -6.17 10.57 -15.13
C LEU A 126 -5.76 10.63 -13.65
N GLY A 127 -6.32 11.59 -12.95
CA GLY A 127 -6.01 11.81 -11.54
C GLY A 127 -4.64 12.48 -11.33
N GLY A 128 -4.13 12.37 -10.13
CA GLY A 128 -2.81 12.83 -9.74
C GLY A 128 -1.79 11.69 -9.74
N PRO A 129 -0.67 11.85 -9.01
CA PRO A 129 0.33 10.81 -8.88
C PRO A 129 -0.28 9.54 -8.28
N ASN A 130 -0.01 8.42 -8.90
CA ASN A 130 -0.42 7.08 -8.46
C ASN A 130 0.77 6.13 -8.32
N TYR A 131 1.97 6.69 -8.37
CA TYR A 131 3.24 5.99 -8.22
C TYR A 131 4.23 6.93 -7.54
N VAL A 132 4.38 6.80 -6.23
CA VAL A 132 5.25 7.64 -5.42
C VAL A 132 6.37 6.78 -4.87
N VAL A 133 7.62 7.10 -5.21
CA VAL A 133 8.79 6.43 -4.65
C VAL A 133 9.00 6.96 -3.24
N ILE A 134 8.69 6.15 -2.24
CA ILE A 134 8.76 6.51 -0.81
C ILE A 134 10.00 5.94 -0.12
N GLY A 135 10.71 5.02 -0.79
CA GLY A 135 11.98 4.48 -0.32
C GLY A 135 12.83 4.03 -1.50
N LEU A 136 14.12 4.33 -1.44
CA LEU A 136 15.06 4.00 -2.50
C LEU A 136 16.45 3.73 -1.90
N ASP A 137 17.02 2.59 -2.27
CA ASP A 137 18.41 2.27 -1.90
C ASP A 137 19.38 3.23 -2.61
N PRO A 138 20.39 3.76 -1.93
CA PRO A 138 21.37 4.67 -2.57
C PRO A 138 22.04 4.10 -3.82
N ASP A 139 22.18 2.78 -3.89
CA ASP A 139 22.72 2.07 -5.05
C ASP A 139 21.62 1.57 -6.01
N TYR A 140 20.36 1.96 -5.80
CA TYR A 140 19.21 1.56 -6.62
C TYR A 140 18.99 0.05 -6.70
N ARG A 141 19.33 -0.69 -5.63
CA ARG A 141 19.14 -2.15 -5.57
C ARG A 141 17.72 -2.55 -5.19
N TRP A 142 17.02 -1.71 -4.41
CA TRP A 142 15.61 -1.89 -4.05
C TRP A 142 14.91 -0.54 -3.97
N ALA A 143 13.57 -0.58 -4.12
CA ALA A 143 12.70 0.58 -3.98
C ALA A 143 11.38 0.19 -3.32
N VAL A 144 10.76 1.13 -2.63
CA VAL A 144 9.39 1.05 -2.12
C VAL A 144 8.56 2.11 -2.81
N VAL A 145 7.44 1.70 -3.34
CA VAL A 145 6.50 2.55 -4.08
C VAL A 145 5.14 2.47 -3.43
N GLY A 146 4.49 3.60 -3.29
CA GLY A 146 3.13 3.71 -2.79
C GLY A 146 2.24 4.56 -3.69
N ASP A 147 0.95 4.57 -3.38
CA ASP A 147 0.01 5.55 -3.90
C ASP A 147 -0.55 6.42 -2.76
N PRO A 148 -1.05 7.63 -3.05
CA PRO A 148 -1.51 8.55 -2.02
C PRO A 148 -2.60 7.98 -1.10
N ASP A 149 -3.45 7.10 -1.63
CA ASP A 149 -4.56 6.50 -0.89
C ASP A 149 -4.14 5.21 -0.14
N ARG A 150 -2.89 4.77 -0.30
CA ARG A 150 -2.36 3.50 0.24
C ARG A 150 -3.15 2.26 -0.19
N SER A 151 -3.94 2.38 -1.24
CA SER A 151 -4.71 1.27 -1.81
C SER A 151 -3.84 0.31 -2.60
N SER A 152 -2.65 0.74 -3.01
CA SER A 152 -1.62 -0.07 -3.63
C SER A 152 -0.24 0.23 -3.05
N GLY A 153 0.68 -0.71 -3.21
CA GLY A 153 2.05 -0.54 -2.78
C GLY A 153 2.90 -1.68 -3.31
N PHE A 154 4.16 -1.38 -3.65
CA PHE A 154 5.09 -2.33 -4.26
C PHE A 154 6.45 -2.23 -3.58
N VAL A 155 7.05 -3.37 -3.32
CA VAL A 155 8.47 -3.49 -2.97
C VAL A 155 9.18 -4.09 -4.17
N LEU A 156 10.07 -3.33 -4.75
CA LEU A 156 10.83 -3.69 -5.95
C LEU A 156 12.27 -4.00 -5.59
N SER A 157 12.89 -4.91 -6.35
CA SER A 157 14.29 -5.30 -6.19
C SER A 157 14.95 -5.56 -7.54
N ARG A 158 16.26 -5.30 -7.65
CA ARG A 158 17.05 -5.73 -8.81
C ARG A 158 17.32 -7.24 -8.81
N GLU A 159 17.18 -7.88 -7.65
CA GLU A 159 17.34 -9.31 -7.47
C GLU A 159 15.98 -9.98 -7.18
N PRO A 160 15.83 -11.29 -7.46
CA PRO A 160 14.58 -12.02 -7.21
C PRO A 160 14.14 -12.05 -5.74
N ALA A 161 15.02 -11.71 -4.80
CA ALA A 161 14.76 -11.62 -3.37
C ALA A 161 15.55 -10.47 -2.74
N LEU A 162 15.01 -9.91 -1.67
CA LEU A 162 15.74 -9.00 -0.79
C LEU A 162 16.57 -9.78 0.23
N THR A 163 17.70 -9.23 0.63
CA THR A 163 18.41 -9.66 1.84
C THR A 163 17.58 -9.33 3.08
N GLY A 164 17.90 -9.93 4.23
CA GLY A 164 17.22 -9.62 5.48
C GLY A 164 17.32 -8.15 5.87
N ALA A 165 18.47 -7.51 5.65
CA ALA A 165 18.68 -6.09 5.91
C ALA A 165 17.82 -5.20 4.99
N GLN A 166 17.75 -5.51 3.70
CA GLN A 166 16.91 -4.77 2.74
C GLN A 166 15.41 -4.96 3.05
N THR A 167 15.01 -6.17 3.44
CA THR A 167 13.63 -6.45 3.87
C THR A 167 13.25 -5.61 5.09
N ALA A 168 14.13 -5.53 6.09
CA ALA A 168 13.90 -4.70 7.28
C ALA A 168 13.80 -3.22 6.93
N ALA A 169 14.67 -2.72 6.05
CA ALA A 169 14.64 -1.34 5.58
C ALA A 169 13.35 -1.02 4.80
N ALA A 170 12.93 -1.91 3.87
CA ALA A 170 11.68 -1.73 3.12
C ALA A 170 10.45 -1.75 4.05
N LYS A 171 10.42 -2.62 5.05
CA LYS A 171 9.35 -2.66 6.06
C LYS A 171 9.29 -1.37 6.88
N ALA A 172 10.44 -0.84 7.32
CA ALA A 172 10.49 0.44 8.03
C ALA A 172 9.90 1.57 7.19
N VAL A 173 10.33 1.69 5.92
CA VAL A 173 9.78 2.70 4.98
C VAL A 173 8.27 2.60 4.85
N LEU A 174 7.73 1.38 4.69
CA LEU A 174 6.27 1.17 4.60
C LEU A 174 5.56 1.62 5.87
N THR A 175 6.07 1.20 7.04
CA THR A 175 5.48 1.57 8.34
C THR A 175 5.54 3.08 8.59
N ASP A 176 6.67 3.73 8.29
CA ASP A 176 6.86 5.17 8.44
C ASP A 176 5.93 5.98 7.52
N ASN A 177 5.48 5.36 6.41
CA ASN A 177 4.50 5.93 5.49
C ASN A 177 3.06 5.46 5.76
N GLY A 178 2.80 4.81 6.90
CA GLY A 178 1.45 4.45 7.35
C GLY A 178 0.82 3.25 6.64
N TYR A 179 1.62 2.39 6.01
CA TYR A 179 1.15 1.12 5.47
C TYR A 179 1.09 0.05 6.57
N ASP A 180 0.06 -0.80 6.53
CA ASP A 180 0.05 -2.06 7.28
C ASP A 180 0.84 -3.12 6.49
N LEU A 181 1.90 -3.63 7.10
CA LEU A 181 2.73 -4.68 6.48
C LEU A 181 1.94 -5.96 6.19
N CYS A 182 0.87 -6.22 6.93
CA CYS A 182 0.04 -7.40 6.76
C CYS A 182 -0.87 -7.32 5.53
N ASP A 183 -1.05 -6.13 4.93
CA ASP A 183 -1.73 -5.97 3.64
C ASP A 183 -0.85 -6.45 2.47
N PHE A 184 0.48 -6.48 2.67
CA PHE A 184 1.42 -6.92 1.64
C PHE A 184 1.57 -8.44 1.63
N ARG A 185 1.73 -8.98 0.42
CA ARG A 185 2.09 -10.37 0.16
C ARG A 185 3.40 -10.44 -0.58
N THR A 186 4.27 -11.38 -0.16
CA THR A 186 5.48 -11.67 -0.94
C THR A 186 5.10 -12.28 -2.28
N THR A 187 5.78 -11.84 -3.33
CA THR A 187 5.58 -12.35 -4.69
C THR A 187 6.52 -13.54 -4.94
N ARG A 188 5.98 -14.62 -5.47
CA ARG A 188 6.79 -15.78 -5.86
C ARG A 188 7.71 -15.42 -7.02
N GLN A 189 9.02 -15.56 -6.82
CA GLN A 189 10.04 -15.34 -7.85
C GLN A 189 10.89 -16.60 -8.00
N ASP A 190 11.19 -17.00 -9.25
CA ASP A 190 12.17 -18.05 -9.51
C ASP A 190 13.56 -17.56 -9.06
N GLY A 191 14.25 -18.34 -8.25
CA GLY A 191 15.51 -17.93 -7.60
C GLY A 191 15.34 -17.03 -6.39
N GLY A 192 14.11 -16.73 -5.98
CA GLY A 192 13.75 -15.89 -4.83
C GLY A 192 12.87 -16.60 -3.80
N GLY A 193 12.07 -15.81 -3.08
CA GLY A 193 11.13 -16.30 -2.09
C GLY A 193 9.83 -16.87 -2.66
N GLY A 194 9.10 -17.63 -1.84
CA GLY A 194 7.73 -18.06 -2.12
C GLY A 194 6.69 -16.98 -1.76
N ALA A 195 5.44 -17.21 -2.19
CA ALA A 195 4.33 -16.36 -1.76
C ALA A 195 4.00 -16.58 -0.28
N GLY A 196 3.76 -15.48 0.45
CA GLY A 196 3.45 -15.50 1.88
C GLY A 196 3.07 -14.13 2.40
N SER A 197 2.94 -13.98 3.71
CA SER A 197 2.76 -12.68 4.34
C SER A 197 4.08 -11.90 4.34
N PHE A 198 3.98 -10.57 4.21
CA PHE A 198 5.14 -9.69 4.33
C PHE A 198 5.32 -9.14 5.76
N CYS A 199 4.30 -9.25 6.63
CA CYS A 199 4.39 -8.88 8.06
C CYS A 199 5.14 -9.92 8.97
#